data_a4bdd07dd78f3df29adf68c06c2633df
#
_entry.id   a4bdd07dd78f3df29adf68c06c2633df
#
_cell.length_a   1.000
_cell.length_b   1.000
_cell.length_c   1.000
_cell.angle_alpha   90.00
_cell.angle_beta   90.00
_cell.angle_gamma   90.00
#
_symmetry.space_group_name_H-M   'P 1'
#
loop_
_entity.id
_entity.type
_entity.pdbx_description
1 polymer ?
#
loop_
_entity_poly.entity_id
_entity_poly.type
_entity_poly.pdbx_seq_one_letter_code
_entity_poly.pdbx_strand_id
1 'polypeptide(L)'
;MKNILIITLFINIIYSQDTCNYSTDGIFTDIYEEIYNNDESVNAYSIFSWTSDDLNRILSGNGIPNHEVGTFPNPNNPNTISEQNVNETFTLCPVLVSDVGEPVGGPTGAIAYAINSVKFDPATAGRCNDDGECSLAQGEGQWNIEALGHETFDFGDDMNHAHVQPSGEYHYHGMPELLMDLLGDDQSMTLVGWAADGFPVYARYGYAVANDSSSNVVSLQPSWRLKTEPDEGRPDTLTALLGGPGQGTNNPNISIPMGAFTQDYEYVQGLGDLDECNGRVGVTPEFPSGIYYYMVT
;
A
#
# COMPACT_ATOMS: atom_id res chain seq x y z
N MET A 1 30.85 -66.94 -6.61
CA MET A 1 30.71 -65.49 -6.90
C MET A 1 29.24 -65.19 -6.92
N LYS A 2 28.75 -64.50 -5.90
CA LYS A 2 27.30 -64.11 -5.80
C LYS A 2 27.18 -62.73 -6.42
N ASN A 3 26.43 -62.63 -7.53
CA ASN A 3 26.09 -61.34 -8.13
C ASN A 3 25.05 -60.63 -7.29
N ILE A 4 25.43 -59.51 -6.71
CA ILE A 4 24.51 -58.58 -6.00
C ILE A 4 23.92 -57.66 -7.06
N LEU A 5 22.62 -57.75 -7.29
CA LEU A 5 21.86 -56.84 -8.15
C LEU A 5 21.51 -55.62 -7.31
N ILE A 6 22.20 -54.50 -7.59
CA ILE A 6 21.85 -53.19 -6.99
C ILE A 6 20.68 -52.63 -7.78
N ILE A 7 19.49 -52.65 -7.22
CA ILE A 7 18.31 -51.97 -7.76
C ILE A 7 18.39 -50.50 -7.26
N THR A 8 18.79 -49.62 -8.17
CA THR A 8 18.75 -48.20 -7.91
C THR A 8 17.28 -47.71 -8.05
N LEU A 9 16.65 -47.48 -6.88
CA LEU A 9 15.31 -46.89 -6.86
C LEU A 9 15.42 -45.40 -7.17
N PHE A 10 15.05 -45.00 -8.39
CA PHE A 10 14.85 -43.60 -8.71
C PHE A 10 13.55 -43.17 -8.03
N ILE A 11 13.67 -42.47 -6.92
CA ILE A 11 12.57 -41.71 -6.34
C ILE A 11 12.42 -40.47 -7.23
N ASN A 12 11.47 -40.52 -8.17
CA ASN A 12 10.96 -39.32 -8.79
C ASN A 12 10.25 -38.52 -7.69
N ILE A 13 10.91 -37.54 -7.12
CA ILE A 13 10.25 -36.47 -6.38
C ILE A 13 9.49 -35.70 -7.45
N ILE A 14 8.25 -36.06 -7.64
CA ILE A 14 7.27 -35.19 -8.29
C ILE A 14 7.12 -34.04 -7.29
N TYR A 15 7.79 -32.91 -7.57
CA TYR A 15 7.33 -31.67 -7.01
C TYR A 15 5.90 -31.52 -7.54
N SER A 16 4.94 -31.81 -6.67
CA SER A 16 3.59 -31.30 -6.84
C SER A 16 3.78 -29.80 -7.05
N GLN A 17 3.47 -29.29 -8.23
CA GLN A 17 3.10 -27.89 -8.34
C GLN A 17 1.96 -27.78 -7.35
N ASP A 18 2.19 -27.06 -6.26
CA ASP A 18 1.14 -26.74 -5.32
C ASP A 18 0.04 -26.12 -6.17
N THR A 19 -1.03 -26.88 -6.32
CA THR A 19 -2.22 -26.35 -6.99
C THR A 19 -2.62 -25.17 -6.16
N CYS A 20 -2.70 -24.04 -6.82
CA CYS A 20 -3.20 -22.81 -6.24
C CYS A 20 -4.51 -23.11 -5.52
N ASN A 21 -4.48 -23.12 -4.19
CA ASN A 21 -5.61 -23.54 -3.37
C ASN A 21 -6.56 -22.41 -3.02
N TYR A 22 -6.26 -21.20 -3.52
CA TYR A 22 -7.14 -20.07 -3.30
C TYR A 22 -8.24 -20.12 -4.34
N SER A 23 -9.49 -20.16 -3.86
CA SER A 23 -10.63 -20.07 -4.75
C SER A 23 -10.55 -18.75 -5.50
N THR A 24 -10.53 -18.82 -6.81
CA THR A 24 -10.54 -17.66 -7.69
C THR A 24 -11.96 -17.25 -8.01
N ASP A 25 -12.93 -17.75 -7.24
CA ASP A 25 -14.34 -17.60 -7.53
C ASP A 25 -14.76 -16.13 -7.56
N GLY A 26 -14.63 -15.55 -8.75
CA GLY A 26 -15.53 -14.53 -9.25
C GLY A 26 -15.64 -13.21 -8.52
N ILE A 27 -14.97 -13.04 -7.39
CA ILE A 27 -15.03 -11.81 -6.64
C ILE A 27 -14.07 -10.82 -7.30
N PHE A 28 -14.62 -9.75 -7.84
CA PHE A 28 -13.90 -8.72 -8.59
C PHE A 28 -13.23 -9.19 -9.88
N THR A 29 -13.74 -10.28 -10.50
CA THR A 29 -13.48 -10.62 -11.87
C THR A 29 -14.72 -10.30 -12.72
N ASP A 30 -14.49 -9.89 -13.97
CA ASP A 30 -15.55 -9.46 -14.90
C ASP A 30 -16.34 -8.22 -14.43
N ILE A 31 -15.67 -7.33 -13.71
CA ILE A 31 -16.20 -6.00 -13.36
C ILE A 31 -15.80 -5.04 -14.48
N TYR A 32 -16.75 -4.22 -14.88
CA TYR A 32 -16.51 -3.03 -15.68
C TYR A 32 -17.32 -1.89 -15.07
N GLU A 33 -16.64 -0.79 -14.76
CA GLU A 33 -17.26 0.42 -14.25
C GLU A 33 -16.82 1.62 -15.08
N GLU A 34 -17.78 2.48 -15.36
CA GLU A 34 -17.59 3.76 -16.03
C GLU A 34 -18.49 4.79 -15.33
N ILE A 35 -17.89 5.54 -14.40
CA ILE A 35 -18.58 6.47 -13.51
C ILE A 35 -18.05 7.86 -13.73
N TYR A 36 -18.91 8.81 -14.07
CA TYR A 36 -18.51 10.20 -14.17
C TYR A 36 -18.30 10.81 -12.80
N ASN A 37 -17.07 11.23 -12.52
CA ASN A 37 -16.73 11.98 -11.34
C ASN A 37 -16.84 13.46 -11.64
N ASN A 38 -17.82 14.13 -11.02
CA ASN A 38 -18.12 15.55 -11.22
C ASN A 38 -17.42 16.47 -10.20
N ASP A 39 -16.48 15.95 -9.42
CA ASP A 39 -15.61 16.77 -8.59
C ASP A 39 -14.87 17.79 -9.45
N GLU A 40 -14.74 19.04 -8.97
CA GLU A 40 -14.13 20.14 -9.73
C GLU A 40 -12.66 19.86 -10.06
N SER A 41 -11.96 19.10 -9.23
CA SER A 41 -10.57 18.71 -9.43
C SER A 41 -10.39 17.49 -10.36
N VAL A 42 -11.47 16.78 -10.68
CA VAL A 42 -11.48 15.57 -11.52
C VAL A 42 -12.17 15.83 -12.86
N ASN A 43 -13.47 16.07 -12.84
CA ASN A 43 -14.31 16.35 -14.01
C ASN A 43 -14.05 15.39 -15.20
N ALA A 44 -13.99 14.09 -14.91
CA ALA A 44 -13.65 13.02 -15.84
C ALA A 44 -14.39 11.73 -15.51
N TYR A 45 -14.38 10.76 -16.41
CA TYR A 45 -14.87 9.42 -16.11
C TYR A 45 -13.81 8.62 -15.35
N SER A 46 -14.19 7.99 -14.25
CA SER A 46 -13.46 6.88 -13.66
C SER A 46 -13.82 5.62 -14.43
N ILE A 47 -12.82 5.00 -15.06
CA ILE A 47 -13.03 3.81 -15.90
C ILE A 47 -12.08 2.73 -15.41
N PHE A 48 -12.64 1.58 -15.04
CA PHE A 48 -11.83 0.43 -14.65
C PHE A 48 -12.56 -0.88 -14.93
N SER A 49 -11.76 -1.92 -15.16
CA SER A 49 -12.25 -3.29 -15.31
C SER A 49 -11.28 -4.25 -14.64
N TRP A 50 -11.86 -5.27 -14.03
CA TRP A 50 -11.14 -6.42 -13.51
C TRP A 50 -11.61 -7.67 -14.26
N THR A 51 -10.68 -8.39 -14.82
CA THR A 51 -10.91 -9.67 -15.50
C THR A 51 -9.90 -10.70 -15.01
N SER A 52 -10.07 -11.96 -15.35
CA SER A 52 -9.08 -12.99 -15.03
C SER A 52 -8.87 -13.94 -16.19
N ASP A 53 -7.68 -14.50 -16.25
CA ASP A 53 -7.35 -15.71 -17.01
C ASP A 53 -7.07 -16.87 -16.04
N ASP A 54 -6.52 -17.97 -16.52
CA ASP A 54 -6.24 -19.16 -15.69
C ASP A 54 -5.17 -18.92 -14.61
N LEU A 55 -4.35 -17.87 -14.74
CA LEU A 55 -3.20 -17.63 -13.86
C LEU A 55 -3.23 -16.27 -13.18
N ASN A 56 -3.94 -15.31 -13.76
CA ASN A 56 -3.82 -13.92 -13.37
C ASN A 56 -5.17 -13.24 -13.23
N ARG A 57 -5.21 -12.27 -12.34
CA ARG A 57 -6.19 -11.19 -12.28
C ARG A 57 -5.62 -10.00 -13.04
N ILE A 58 -6.42 -9.40 -13.89
CA ILE A 58 -5.99 -8.34 -14.81
C ILE A 58 -6.82 -7.09 -14.53
N LEU A 59 -6.13 -5.99 -14.21
CA LEU A 59 -6.70 -4.66 -14.09
C LEU A 59 -6.42 -3.87 -15.35
N SER A 60 -7.46 -3.25 -15.91
CA SER A 60 -7.35 -2.18 -16.89
C SER A 60 -8.15 -0.98 -16.40
N GLY A 61 -7.55 0.20 -16.41
CA GLY A 61 -8.22 1.39 -15.91
C GLY A 61 -7.50 2.69 -16.28
N ASN A 62 -8.07 3.80 -15.84
CA ASN A 62 -7.49 5.12 -16.12
C ASN A 62 -6.99 5.86 -14.86
N GLY A 63 -6.98 5.23 -13.69
CA GLY A 63 -6.47 5.82 -12.45
C GLY A 63 -7.25 7.04 -11.95
N ILE A 64 -8.41 7.33 -12.51
CA ILE A 64 -9.30 8.39 -12.04
C ILE A 64 -10.11 7.86 -10.86
N PRO A 65 -10.09 8.52 -9.68
CA PRO A 65 -10.90 8.10 -8.54
C PRO A 65 -12.39 8.24 -8.84
N ASN A 66 -13.21 7.31 -8.32
CA ASN A 66 -14.66 7.32 -8.45
C ASN A 66 -15.39 7.97 -7.25
N HIS A 67 -14.66 8.69 -6.43
CA HIS A 67 -15.12 9.41 -5.24
C HIS A 67 -14.67 10.87 -5.28
N GLU A 68 -15.19 11.70 -4.37
CA GLU A 68 -14.72 13.06 -4.19
C GLU A 68 -13.26 13.10 -3.77
N VAL A 69 -12.55 14.13 -4.19
CA VAL A 69 -11.14 14.37 -3.88
C VAL A 69 -10.96 15.77 -3.27
N GLY A 70 -9.77 16.06 -2.78
CA GLY A 70 -9.42 17.42 -2.38
C GLY A 70 -9.25 18.36 -3.57
N THR A 71 -8.99 19.62 -3.26
CA THR A 71 -8.71 20.62 -4.31
C THR A 71 -7.33 20.38 -4.89
N PHE A 72 -7.26 20.09 -6.20
CA PHE A 72 -6.03 20.01 -6.99
C PHE A 72 -6.14 20.87 -8.26
N PRO A 73 -5.11 21.71 -8.54
CA PRO A 73 -3.90 21.94 -7.76
C PRO A 73 -4.15 22.71 -6.45
N ASN A 74 -3.28 22.49 -5.46
CA ASN A 74 -3.27 23.26 -4.22
C ASN A 74 -1.86 23.82 -3.93
N PRO A 75 -1.69 24.69 -2.90
CA PRO A 75 -0.39 25.33 -2.64
C PRO A 75 0.76 24.35 -2.39
N ASN A 76 0.48 23.17 -1.84
CA ASN A 76 1.46 22.14 -1.51
C ASN A 76 1.52 21.02 -2.54
N ASN A 77 0.54 20.94 -3.46
CA ASN A 77 0.55 20.03 -4.60
C ASN A 77 0.06 20.77 -5.87
N PRO A 78 0.97 21.26 -6.73
CA PRO A 78 0.61 22.05 -7.90
C PRO A 78 0.13 21.23 -9.10
N ASN A 79 -0.02 19.93 -8.95
CA ASN A 79 -0.37 19.02 -10.03
C ASN A 79 -1.90 18.92 -10.18
N THR A 80 -2.36 18.59 -11.39
CA THR A 80 -3.77 18.34 -11.71
C THR A 80 -3.98 16.86 -11.98
N ILE A 81 -5.12 16.32 -11.56
CA ILE A 81 -5.49 14.94 -11.85
C ILE A 81 -5.69 14.76 -13.36
N SER A 82 -5.14 13.70 -13.92
CA SER A 82 -5.32 13.34 -15.32
C SER A 82 -5.37 11.81 -15.49
N GLU A 83 -6.02 11.38 -16.56
CA GLU A 83 -6.12 9.96 -16.90
C GLU A 83 -4.75 9.33 -17.10
N GLN A 84 -4.60 8.12 -16.60
CA GLN A 84 -3.44 7.26 -16.73
C GLN A 84 -3.78 6.06 -17.63
N ASN A 85 -2.79 5.28 -17.98
CA ASN A 85 -2.98 4.01 -18.67
C ASN A 85 -2.60 2.87 -17.72
N VAL A 86 -3.55 2.50 -16.88
CA VAL A 86 -3.35 1.42 -15.90
C VAL A 86 -3.64 0.08 -16.57
N ASN A 87 -2.62 -0.78 -16.61
CA ASN A 87 -2.73 -2.15 -17.11
C ASN A 87 -1.83 -3.04 -16.28
N GLU A 88 -2.39 -3.66 -15.26
CA GLU A 88 -1.65 -4.42 -14.28
C GLU A 88 -2.11 -5.88 -14.23
N THR A 89 -1.20 -6.74 -13.86
CA THR A 89 -1.44 -8.18 -13.80
C THR A 89 -0.97 -8.72 -12.46
N PHE A 90 -1.87 -9.38 -11.74
CA PHE A 90 -1.63 -9.95 -10.42
C PHE A 90 -1.79 -11.46 -10.49
N THR A 91 -0.86 -12.20 -9.91
CA THR A 91 -1.00 -13.66 -9.85
C THR A 91 -2.25 -14.07 -9.05
N LEU A 92 -2.96 -15.09 -9.53
CA LEU A 92 -4.02 -15.76 -8.77
C LEU A 92 -3.45 -16.76 -7.74
N CYS A 93 -2.13 -17.00 -7.79
CA CYS A 93 -1.41 -17.91 -6.92
C CYS A 93 -0.28 -17.20 -6.15
N PRO A 94 -0.58 -16.24 -5.27
CA PRO A 94 0.44 -15.61 -4.48
C PRO A 94 1.13 -16.61 -3.56
N VAL A 95 2.43 -16.41 -3.31
CA VAL A 95 3.24 -17.28 -2.47
C VAL A 95 3.81 -16.48 -1.31
N LEU A 96 3.47 -16.91 -0.09
CA LEU A 96 4.05 -16.33 1.12
C LEU A 96 5.54 -16.71 1.21
N VAL A 97 6.41 -15.70 1.28
CA VAL A 97 7.83 -15.90 1.51
C VAL A 97 8.13 -15.98 3.00
N SER A 98 9.16 -16.72 3.38
CA SER A 98 9.55 -16.90 4.79
C SER A 98 10.52 -15.83 5.30
N ASP A 99 11.09 -15.03 4.39
CA ASP A 99 12.04 -13.97 4.71
C ASP A 99 11.75 -12.78 3.79
N VAL A 100 11.24 -11.73 4.39
CA VAL A 100 10.87 -10.49 3.70
C VAL A 100 12.04 -9.50 3.60
N GLY A 101 13.19 -9.85 4.18
CA GLY A 101 14.34 -8.96 4.31
C GLY A 101 14.10 -7.84 5.33
N GLU A 102 15.13 -7.03 5.54
CA GLU A 102 15.01 -5.84 6.39
C GLU A 102 14.32 -4.72 5.59
N PRO A 103 13.17 -4.21 6.05
CA PRO A 103 12.53 -3.07 5.41
C PRO A 103 13.40 -1.82 5.59
N VAL A 104 14.08 -1.42 4.54
CA VAL A 104 14.89 -0.20 4.52
C VAL A 104 14.13 0.90 3.80
N GLY A 105 13.60 1.85 4.55
CA GLY A 105 12.94 3.03 4.02
C GLY A 105 11.56 2.79 3.41
N GLY A 106 10.93 1.67 3.73
CA GLY A 106 9.62 1.29 3.22
C GLY A 106 9.60 0.90 1.73
N PRO A 107 8.48 0.37 1.26
CA PRO A 107 8.29 0.04 -0.15
C PRO A 107 8.28 1.30 -1.01
N THR A 108 8.83 1.24 -2.22
CA THR A 108 8.85 2.35 -3.18
C THR A 108 8.05 1.99 -4.42
N GLY A 109 7.30 2.98 -4.94
CA GLY A 109 6.43 2.80 -6.10
C GLY A 109 5.09 2.14 -5.74
N ALA A 110 4.32 1.78 -6.75
CA ALA A 110 3.02 1.16 -6.57
C ALA A 110 3.17 -0.23 -5.93
N ILE A 111 2.65 -0.40 -4.72
CA ILE A 111 2.65 -1.68 -4.00
C ILE A 111 1.35 -2.45 -4.16
N ALA A 112 0.28 -1.74 -4.51
CA ALA A 112 -1.05 -2.31 -4.73
C ALA A 112 -1.86 -1.38 -5.65
N TYR A 113 -2.97 -1.91 -6.15
CA TYR A 113 -4.00 -1.13 -6.82
C TYR A 113 -5.34 -1.34 -6.15
N ALA A 114 -6.03 -0.23 -5.92
CA ALA A 114 -7.38 -0.25 -5.40
C ALA A 114 -8.37 -0.75 -6.48
N ILE A 115 -9.56 -1.14 -6.02
CA ILE A 115 -10.61 -1.66 -6.92
C ILE A 115 -10.95 -0.66 -8.01
N ASN A 116 -10.90 0.63 -7.72
CA ASN A 116 -11.16 1.73 -8.65
C ASN A 116 -9.97 2.10 -9.56
N SER A 117 -8.96 1.26 -9.68
CA SER A 117 -7.73 1.45 -10.45
C SER A 117 -6.75 2.53 -9.96
N VAL A 118 -7.02 3.18 -8.84
CA VAL A 118 -6.05 4.09 -8.21
C VAL A 118 -4.99 3.26 -7.50
N LYS A 119 -3.70 3.62 -7.66
CA LYS A 119 -2.61 2.88 -7.00
C LYS A 119 -2.45 3.27 -5.53
N PHE A 120 -1.93 2.34 -4.74
CA PHE A 120 -1.32 2.61 -3.45
C PHE A 120 0.19 2.78 -3.63
N ASP A 121 0.70 3.94 -3.27
CA ASP A 121 2.12 4.31 -3.36
C ASP A 121 2.49 5.09 -2.10
N PRO A 122 2.61 4.40 -0.94
CA PRO A 122 2.71 5.04 0.36
C PRO A 122 4.03 5.77 0.59
N ALA A 123 5.10 5.37 -0.11
CA ALA A 123 6.41 6.00 0.04
C ALA A 123 6.47 7.35 -0.69
N THR A 124 7.38 8.20 -0.24
CA THR A 124 7.70 9.45 -0.92
C THR A 124 9.08 9.41 -1.55
N ALA A 125 9.31 10.27 -2.54
CA ALA A 125 10.66 10.57 -3.03
C ALA A 125 11.39 11.57 -2.10
N GLY A 126 10.71 12.06 -1.07
CA GLY A 126 11.21 13.06 -0.13
C GLY A 126 12.26 12.49 0.82
N ARG A 127 13.36 13.22 1.01
CA ARG A 127 14.44 12.82 1.91
C ARG A 127 15.10 14.01 2.58
N CYS A 128 15.70 13.74 3.73
CA CYS A 128 16.59 14.67 4.43
C CYS A 128 17.97 14.05 4.61
N ASN A 129 19.00 14.89 4.62
CA ASN A 129 20.32 14.52 5.10
C ASN A 129 20.44 14.75 6.63
N ASP A 130 21.60 14.37 7.20
CA ASP A 130 21.86 14.48 8.64
C ASP A 130 21.91 15.94 9.12
N ASP A 131 22.16 16.89 8.22
CA ASP A 131 22.18 18.33 8.53
C ASP A 131 20.80 18.99 8.48
N GLY A 132 19.73 18.21 8.19
CA GLY A 132 18.37 18.71 8.09
C GLY A 132 18.08 19.49 6.81
N GLU A 133 18.88 19.30 5.77
CA GLU A 133 18.54 19.77 4.44
C GLU A 133 17.63 18.72 3.80
N CYS A 134 16.41 19.11 3.47
CA CYS A 134 15.37 18.21 2.97
C CYS A 134 14.89 18.60 1.58
N SER A 135 14.34 17.63 0.87
CA SER A 135 13.61 17.87 -0.39
C SER A 135 12.37 16.98 -0.40
N LEU A 136 11.22 17.51 -0.81
CA LEU A 136 10.00 16.74 -1.01
C LEU A 136 9.99 15.97 -2.35
N ALA A 137 10.92 16.30 -3.26
CA ALA A 137 11.06 15.64 -4.55
C ALA A 137 12.53 15.28 -4.79
N GLN A 138 12.83 14.00 -4.83
CA GLN A 138 14.18 13.48 -5.12
C GLN A 138 15.27 14.05 -4.18
N GLY A 139 15.02 14.04 -2.89
CA GLY A 139 15.98 14.46 -1.88
C GLY A 139 17.21 13.55 -1.80
N GLU A 140 18.36 14.14 -1.48
CA GLU A 140 19.57 13.43 -1.08
C GLU A 140 19.53 13.19 0.43
N GLY A 141 20.08 12.07 0.87
CA GLY A 141 20.15 11.71 2.28
C GLY A 141 19.51 10.38 2.58
N GLN A 142 19.56 10.00 3.84
CA GLN A 142 19.11 8.67 4.30
C GLN A 142 17.77 8.69 5.03
N TRP A 143 17.26 9.86 5.41
CA TRP A 143 16.01 10.00 6.16
C TRP A 143 14.84 10.16 5.21
N ASN A 144 14.06 9.07 5.05
CA ASN A 144 12.91 9.06 4.15
C ASN A 144 11.72 9.77 4.82
N ILE A 145 11.21 10.81 4.17
CA ILE A 145 10.07 11.57 4.68
C ILE A 145 8.81 10.72 4.55
N GLU A 146 8.08 10.61 5.65
CA GLU A 146 6.78 9.95 5.70
C GLU A 146 5.70 10.93 5.25
N ALA A 147 4.91 10.57 4.23
CA ALA A 147 3.91 11.46 3.64
C ALA A 147 2.88 11.95 4.65
N LEU A 148 2.42 11.04 5.51
CA LEU A 148 1.36 11.28 6.48
C LEU A 148 1.90 11.48 7.91
N GLY A 149 3.24 11.55 8.04
CA GLY A 149 3.88 11.49 9.35
C GLY A 149 3.78 12.78 10.14
N HIS A 150 3.89 13.94 9.50
CA HIS A 150 3.83 15.23 10.20
C HIS A 150 3.71 16.42 9.25
N GLU A 151 2.96 17.45 9.68
CA GLU A 151 2.73 18.72 8.95
C GLU A 151 4.00 19.53 8.61
N THR A 152 5.17 19.18 9.19
CA THR A 152 6.46 19.78 8.79
C THR A 152 6.75 19.54 7.30
N PHE A 153 6.27 18.43 6.78
CA PHE A 153 6.38 18.03 5.39
C PHE A 153 4.98 17.85 4.79
N ASP A 154 4.46 18.90 4.19
CA ASP A 154 3.12 18.90 3.63
C ASP A 154 3.18 18.64 2.12
N PHE A 155 2.67 17.50 1.69
CA PHE A 155 2.60 17.09 0.29
C PHE A 155 1.29 17.49 -0.39
N GLY A 156 0.42 18.19 0.34
CA GLY A 156 -0.88 18.62 -0.16
C GLY A 156 -1.89 17.50 -0.32
N ASP A 157 -1.81 16.52 0.61
CA ASP A 157 -2.71 15.37 0.63
C ASP A 157 -4.15 15.80 0.95
N ASP A 158 -5.10 15.05 0.40
CA ASP A 158 -6.53 15.27 0.64
C ASP A 158 -7.09 14.36 1.77
N MET A 159 -8.42 14.41 1.94
CA MET A 159 -9.12 13.61 2.95
C MET A 159 -9.05 12.10 2.72
N ASN A 160 -8.60 11.66 1.55
CA ASN A 160 -8.37 10.26 1.22
C ASN A 160 -6.91 9.84 1.45
N HIS A 161 -6.11 10.66 2.16
CA HIS A 161 -4.67 10.44 2.34
C HIS A 161 -3.96 10.24 0.99
N ALA A 162 -4.28 11.09 0.03
CA ALA A 162 -3.86 10.97 -1.36
C ALA A 162 -3.48 12.32 -1.95
N HIS A 163 -2.62 12.29 -2.94
CA HIS A 163 -2.27 13.46 -3.73
C HIS A 163 -1.94 13.12 -5.20
N VAL A 164 -1.46 14.11 -5.95
CA VAL A 164 -1.23 13.99 -7.40
C VAL A 164 0.25 14.08 -7.72
N GLN A 165 0.78 13.09 -8.42
CA GLN A 165 2.15 13.13 -8.95
C GLN A 165 2.29 14.13 -10.11
N PRO A 166 3.54 14.54 -10.46
CA PRO A 166 3.77 15.43 -11.62
C PRO A 166 3.26 14.90 -12.96
N SER A 167 3.05 13.56 -13.06
CA SER A 167 2.41 12.92 -14.22
C SER A 167 0.89 13.13 -14.29
N GLY A 168 0.29 13.72 -13.24
CA GLY A 168 -1.16 13.82 -13.09
C GLY A 168 -1.81 12.59 -12.45
N GLU A 169 -1.03 11.64 -11.96
CA GLU A 169 -1.51 10.41 -11.35
C GLU A 169 -1.89 10.64 -9.88
N TYR A 170 -3.19 10.50 -9.58
CA TYR A 170 -3.70 10.48 -8.20
C TYR A 170 -3.38 9.13 -7.56
N HIS A 171 -2.93 9.12 -6.30
CA HIS A 171 -2.55 7.90 -5.60
C HIS A 171 -2.73 8.02 -4.10
N TYR A 172 -2.98 6.88 -3.45
CA TYR A 172 -3.16 6.78 -2.01
C TYR A 172 -1.83 6.55 -1.30
N HIS A 173 -1.57 7.34 -0.26
CA HIS A 173 -0.51 7.11 0.73
C HIS A 173 -1.02 6.32 1.95
N GLY A 174 -2.31 6.37 2.21
CA GLY A 174 -2.94 5.72 3.35
C GLY A 174 -4.36 5.26 3.08
N MET A 175 -5.22 5.36 4.10
CA MET A 175 -6.60 4.92 4.04
C MET A 175 -7.42 5.72 3.03
N PRO A 176 -8.00 5.10 2.00
CA PRO A 176 -8.83 5.77 1.02
C PRO A 176 -10.25 5.96 1.56
N GLU A 177 -10.46 6.96 2.42
CA GLU A 177 -11.67 7.10 3.24
C GLU A 177 -12.97 7.09 2.42
N LEU A 178 -13.04 7.87 1.34
CA LEU A 178 -14.25 7.94 0.53
C LEU A 178 -14.43 6.74 -0.41
N LEU A 179 -13.37 6.02 -0.77
CA LEU A 179 -13.50 4.72 -1.41
C LEU A 179 -14.11 3.70 -0.43
N MET A 180 -13.69 3.72 0.83
CA MET A 180 -14.25 2.88 1.87
C MET A 180 -15.74 3.14 2.05
N ASP A 181 -16.15 4.40 2.10
CA ASP A 181 -17.56 4.79 2.17
C ASP A 181 -18.39 4.22 0.99
N LEU A 182 -17.83 4.27 -0.23
CA LEU A 182 -18.47 3.70 -1.42
C LEU A 182 -18.59 2.17 -1.37
N LEU A 183 -17.63 1.49 -0.76
CA LEU A 183 -17.60 0.02 -0.63
C LEU A 183 -18.47 -0.48 0.54
N GLY A 184 -18.99 0.42 1.38
CA GLY A 184 -19.86 0.07 2.48
C GLY A 184 -19.13 -0.44 3.72
N ASP A 185 -18.22 0.34 4.23
CA ASP A 185 -17.36 0.06 5.38
C ASP A 185 -18.09 0.08 6.75
N ASP A 186 -19.28 -0.37 6.87
CA ASP A 186 -20.05 -0.41 8.13
C ASP A 186 -19.45 -1.37 9.18
N GLN A 187 -18.17 -1.17 9.56
CA GLN A 187 -17.42 -2.07 10.44
C GLN A 187 -17.35 -3.51 9.91
N SER A 188 -17.22 -3.65 8.59
CA SER A 188 -17.01 -4.93 7.92
C SER A 188 -15.56 -5.08 7.47
N MET A 189 -15.13 -6.33 7.26
CA MET A 189 -13.85 -6.62 6.62
C MET A 189 -14.01 -6.36 5.11
N THR A 190 -13.50 -5.24 4.63
CA THR A 190 -13.74 -4.75 3.27
C THR A 190 -12.50 -4.88 2.41
N LEU A 191 -12.62 -5.61 1.30
CA LEU A 191 -11.56 -5.72 0.28
C LEU A 191 -11.48 -4.40 -0.49
N VAL A 192 -10.29 -3.77 -0.48
CA VAL A 192 -10.07 -2.48 -1.14
C VAL A 192 -9.18 -2.56 -2.36
N GLY A 193 -8.46 -3.65 -2.55
CA GLY A 193 -7.55 -3.80 -3.68
C GLY A 193 -6.74 -5.08 -3.67
N TRP A 194 -5.71 -5.10 -4.52
CA TRP A 194 -4.79 -6.22 -4.67
C TRP A 194 -3.35 -5.72 -4.67
N ALA A 195 -2.52 -6.37 -3.87
CA ALA A 195 -1.10 -6.10 -3.80
C ALA A 195 -0.37 -6.65 -5.04
N ALA A 196 0.78 -6.07 -5.35
CA ALA A 196 1.60 -6.43 -6.51
C ALA A 196 1.99 -7.91 -6.56
N ASP A 197 2.09 -8.57 -5.41
CA ASP A 197 2.38 -10.00 -5.26
C ASP A 197 1.12 -10.90 -5.36
N GLY A 198 -0.07 -10.31 -5.55
CA GLY A 198 -1.34 -10.99 -5.76
C GLY A 198 -2.17 -11.23 -4.51
N PHE A 199 -1.67 -10.92 -3.31
CA PHE A 199 -2.48 -11.01 -2.09
C PHE A 199 -3.53 -9.89 -2.02
N PRO A 200 -4.69 -10.17 -1.39
CA PRO A 200 -5.73 -9.16 -1.21
C PRO A 200 -5.33 -8.12 -0.17
N VAL A 201 -5.79 -6.90 -0.37
CA VAL A 201 -5.63 -5.78 0.55
C VAL A 201 -6.98 -5.40 1.12
N TYR A 202 -7.09 -5.44 2.44
CA TYR A 202 -8.28 -5.03 3.19
C TYR A 202 -8.02 -3.71 3.91
N ALA A 203 -9.06 -3.05 4.34
CA ALA A 203 -8.92 -1.82 5.08
C ALA A 203 -9.62 -1.89 6.42
N ARG A 204 -8.94 -1.33 7.44
CA ARG A 204 -9.38 -1.00 8.77
C ARG A 204 -9.84 -2.18 9.63
N TYR A 205 -10.82 -2.94 9.19
CA TYR A 205 -11.51 -3.94 9.99
C TYR A 205 -11.19 -5.37 9.55
N GLY A 206 -11.14 -6.28 10.52
CA GLY A 206 -10.97 -7.71 10.27
C GLY A 206 -11.47 -8.53 11.46
N TYR A 207 -11.50 -9.84 11.32
CA TYR A 207 -11.96 -10.73 12.37
C TYR A 207 -11.02 -10.69 13.58
N ALA A 208 -11.54 -10.53 14.79
CA ALA A 208 -10.74 -10.50 16.02
C ALA A 208 -9.90 -11.78 16.20
N VAL A 209 -10.43 -12.92 15.80
CA VAL A 209 -9.72 -14.20 15.72
C VAL A 209 -9.48 -14.52 14.25
N ALA A 210 -8.23 -14.48 13.82
CA ALA A 210 -7.84 -14.52 12.41
C ALA A 210 -8.45 -15.68 11.60
N ASN A 211 -8.62 -16.86 12.23
CA ASN A 211 -9.14 -18.06 11.58
C ASN A 211 -10.61 -18.37 11.96
N ASP A 212 -11.34 -17.39 12.47
CA ASP A 212 -12.73 -17.56 12.88
C ASP A 212 -13.62 -16.42 12.36
N SER A 213 -14.31 -16.69 11.24
CA SER A 213 -15.25 -15.75 10.62
C SER A 213 -16.50 -15.46 11.46
N SER A 214 -16.72 -16.22 12.54
CA SER A 214 -17.80 -15.96 13.50
C SER A 214 -17.37 -15.04 14.65
N SER A 215 -16.09 -14.73 14.76
CA SER A 215 -15.59 -13.77 15.75
C SER A 215 -16.01 -12.33 15.41
N ASN A 216 -15.95 -11.46 16.41
CA ASN A 216 -16.27 -10.05 16.19
C ASN A 216 -15.34 -9.44 15.14
N VAL A 217 -15.87 -8.51 14.35
CA VAL A 217 -15.08 -7.63 13.48
C VAL A 217 -14.59 -6.46 14.33
N VAL A 218 -13.29 -6.20 14.27
CA VAL A 218 -12.59 -5.16 15.05
C VAL A 218 -11.64 -4.38 14.16
N SER A 219 -11.29 -3.16 14.56
CA SER A 219 -10.19 -2.42 13.94
C SER A 219 -8.88 -3.14 14.26
N LEU A 220 -8.19 -3.64 13.22
CA LEU A 220 -6.91 -4.31 13.38
C LEU A 220 -5.79 -3.28 13.62
N GLN A 221 -4.89 -3.64 14.52
CA GLN A 221 -3.81 -2.75 14.94
C GLN A 221 -2.49 -3.18 14.31
N PRO A 222 -1.71 -2.24 13.74
CA PRO A 222 -0.37 -2.52 13.27
C PRO A 222 0.56 -2.88 14.44
N SER A 223 1.60 -3.64 14.17
CA SER A 223 2.68 -3.90 15.14
C SER A 223 3.86 -2.94 14.98
N TRP A 224 3.67 -1.88 14.22
CA TRP A 224 4.59 -0.75 14.13
C TRP A 224 4.25 0.32 15.16
N ARG A 225 5.27 0.91 15.74
CA ARG A 225 5.11 2.05 16.67
C ARG A 225 6.20 3.08 16.46
N LEU A 226 5.94 4.28 16.93
CA LEU A 226 6.94 5.33 17.01
C LEU A 226 8.03 4.93 18.00
N LYS A 227 9.31 5.07 17.63
CA LYS A 227 10.45 4.89 18.53
C LYS A 227 10.41 5.90 19.66
N THR A 228 10.89 5.51 20.84
CA THR A 228 10.98 6.41 21.99
C THR A 228 12.14 7.39 21.92
N GLU A 229 13.17 7.03 21.16
CA GLU A 229 14.38 7.83 20.97
C GLU A 229 14.73 7.84 19.47
N PRO A 230 15.25 8.96 18.95
CA PRO A 230 15.69 9.05 17.57
C PRO A 230 16.94 8.19 17.33
N ASP A 231 17.10 7.72 16.10
CA ASP A 231 18.32 7.07 15.67
C ASP A 231 19.49 8.08 15.60
N GLU A 232 20.73 7.58 15.71
CA GLU A 232 21.93 8.40 15.61
C GLU A 232 22.01 9.09 14.23
N GLY A 233 22.26 10.40 14.24
CA GLY A 233 22.35 11.24 13.05
C GLY A 233 21.01 11.74 12.52
N ARG A 234 19.89 11.34 13.13
CA ARG A 234 18.57 11.86 12.72
C ARG A 234 18.50 13.38 12.94
N PRO A 235 18.16 14.17 11.88
CA PRO A 235 18.01 15.60 12.05
C PRO A 235 16.77 15.93 12.89
N ASP A 236 16.90 16.85 13.81
CA ASP A 236 15.82 17.39 14.64
C ASP A 236 15.31 18.74 14.16
N THR A 237 16.00 19.34 13.21
CA THR A 237 15.71 20.69 12.69
C THR A 237 15.80 20.71 11.19
N LEU A 238 14.76 21.22 10.55
CA LEU A 238 14.74 21.53 9.12
C LEU A 238 15.57 22.80 8.87
N THR A 239 16.72 22.67 8.23
CA THR A 239 17.65 23.77 7.95
C THR A 239 17.46 24.35 6.55
N ALA A 240 17.02 23.52 5.60
CA ALA A 240 16.64 23.96 4.26
C ALA A 240 15.59 23.01 3.67
N LEU A 241 14.64 23.56 2.90
CA LEU A 241 13.71 22.79 2.08
C LEU A 241 14.02 23.07 0.60
N LEU A 242 14.60 22.05 -0.04
CA LEU A 242 15.06 22.09 -1.41
C LEU A 242 14.11 21.22 -2.26
N GLY A 243 13.56 21.72 -3.31
CA GLY A 243 12.69 20.92 -4.19
C GLY A 243 11.32 20.57 -3.58
N GLY A 244 10.32 20.47 -4.45
CA GLY A 244 8.92 20.23 -4.06
C GLY A 244 8.11 21.52 -3.90
N PRO A 245 6.79 21.40 -3.68
CA PRO A 245 5.92 22.53 -3.36
C PRO A 245 6.37 23.23 -2.08
N GLY A 246 6.21 24.52 -1.98
CA GLY A 246 6.69 25.31 -0.85
C GLY A 246 8.20 25.63 -0.89
N GLN A 247 8.86 25.38 -2.01
CA GLN A 247 10.29 25.59 -2.24
C GLN A 247 10.77 27.01 -1.98
N GLY A 248 12.02 27.07 -1.52
CA GLY A 248 12.78 28.32 -1.41
C GLY A 248 12.76 28.93 -0.02
N THR A 249 12.32 28.21 0.99
CA THR A 249 12.59 28.57 2.40
C THR A 249 14.01 28.17 2.75
N ASN A 250 14.96 29.02 2.36
CA ASN A 250 16.31 28.96 2.91
C ASN A 250 16.23 29.30 4.39
N ASN A 251 16.55 28.32 5.24
CA ASN A 251 16.59 28.42 6.68
C ASN A 251 15.23 28.55 7.40
N PRO A 252 14.39 27.54 7.35
CA PRO A 252 13.18 27.52 8.15
C PRO A 252 13.43 27.37 9.65
N ASN A 253 14.53 26.76 10.10
CA ASN A 253 14.82 26.45 11.51
C ASN A 253 13.58 25.90 12.25
N ILE A 254 12.89 24.97 11.61
CA ILE A 254 11.68 24.34 12.13
C ILE A 254 12.06 23.00 12.73
N SER A 255 11.52 22.67 13.91
CA SER A 255 11.72 21.35 14.50
C SER A 255 11.11 20.26 13.63
N ILE A 256 11.85 19.16 13.45
CA ILE A 256 11.36 17.93 12.82
C ILE A 256 11.02 16.93 13.94
N PRO A 257 9.74 16.80 14.31
CA PRO A 257 9.34 15.89 15.37
C PRO A 257 9.51 14.43 14.98
N MET A 258 9.53 13.54 15.97
CA MET A 258 9.45 12.10 15.74
C MET A 258 8.16 11.76 15.01
N GLY A 259 8.26 10.81 14.07
CA GLY A 259 7.17 10.41 13.15
C GLY A 259 7.25 11.03 11.76
N ALA A 260 8.12 12.02 11.56
CA ALA A 260 8.30 12.68 10.27
C ALA A 260 9.06 11.80 9.25
N PHE A 261 9.78 10.79 9.71
CA PHE A 261 10.53 9.87 8.85
C PHE A 261 10.08 8.43 9.03
N THR A 262 10.14 7.63 7.96
CA THR A 262 9.85 6.19 8.05
C THR A 262 10.75 5.48 9.06
N GLN A 263 12.00 5.92 9.21
CA GLN A 263 12.95 5.39 10.18
C GLN A 263 12.60 5.73 11.64
N ASP A 264 11.67 6.63 11.89
CA ASP A 264 11.20 6.95 13.24
C ASP A 264 10.33 5.82 13.84
N TYR A 265 9.93 4.87 13.02
CA TYR A 265 9.09 3.75 13.44
C TYR A 265 9.90 2.47 13.60
N GLU A 266 9.43 1.60 14.48
CA GLU A 266 9.99 0.27 14.70
C GLU A 266 8.88 -0.79 14.72
N TYR A 267 9.16 -1.95 14.13
CA TYR A 267 8.31 -3.11 14.25
C TYR A 267 8.54 -3.80 15.59
N VAL A 268 7.46 -4.14 16.30
CA VAL A 268 7.51 -4.87 17.57
C VAL A 268 6.61 -6.08 17.48
N GLN A 269 7.19 -7.24 17.32
CA GLN A 269 6.45 -8.49 17.16
C GLN A 269 5.41 -8.68 18.29
N GLY A 270 4.14 -8.85 17.89
CA GLY A 270 3.04 -9.10 18.80
C GLY A 270 2.54 -7.86 19.55
N LEU A 271 2.94 -6.66 19.14
CA LEU A 271 2.39 -5.41 19.67
C LEU A 271 0.93 -5.24 19.25
N GLY A 272 0.63 -5.48 17.99
CA GLY A 272 -0.70 -5.43 17.39
C GLY A 272 -1.12 -6.78 16.82
N ASP A 273 -1.99 -6.74 15.84
CA ASP A 273 -2.61 -7.91 15.20
C ASP A 273 -1.86 -8.36 13.94
N LEU A 274 -0.96 -7.52 13.40
CA LEU A 274 -0.36 -7.64 12.10
C LEU A 274 1.16 -7.88 12.20
N ASP A 275 1.72 -8.48 11.15
CA ASP A 275 3.16 -8.71 11.02
C ASP A 275 3.93 -7.47 10.52
N GLU A 276 5.21 -7.62 10.21
CA GLU A 276 6.09 -6.55 9.75
C GLU A 276 5.69 -5.97 8.38
N CYS A 277 4.94 -6.73 7.58
CA CYS A 277 4.41 -6.27 6.29
C CYS A 277 2.99 -5.68 6.41
N ASN A 278 2.51 -5.45 7.62
CA ASN A 278 1.15 -5.01 7.92
C ASN A 278 0.09 -5.99 7.41
N GLY A 279 0.36 -7.27 7.49
CA GLY A 279 -0.52 -8.36 7.07
C GLY A 279 -0.67 -9.45 8.12
N ARG A 280 -1.46 -10.45 7.81
CA ARG A 280 -1.57 -11.69 8.58
C ARG A 280 -2.24 -12.81 7.79
N VAL A 281 -2.08 -14.05 8.22
CA VAL A 281 -2.84 -15.20 7.70
C VAL A 281 -4.17 -15.33 8.44
N GLY A 282 -5.27 -15.47 7.71
CA GLY A 282 -6.59 -15.67 8.30
C GLY A 282 -7.69 -15.87 7.27
N VAL A 283 -8.90 -16.09 7.75
CA VAL A 283 -10.09 -16.15 6.90
C VAL A 283 -10.59 -14.75 6.59
N THR A 284 -11.16 -14.58 5.40
CA THR A 284 -11.81 -13.35 4.97
C THR A 284 -13.17 -13.67 4.35
N PRO A 285 -14.04 -12.71 4.10
CA PRO A 285 -15.29 -12.95 3.38
C PRO A 285 -15.09 -13.64 2.02
N GLU A 286 -14.04 -13.25 1.30
CA GLU A 286 -13.69 -13.77 -0.03
C GLU A 286 -12.92 -15.08 0.04
N PHE A 287 -12.16 -15.31 1.12
CA PHE A 287 -11.31 -16.50 1.30
C PHE A 287 -11.66 -17.23 2.62
N PRO A 288 -12.80 -17.94 2.68
CA PRO A 288 -13.24 -18.60 3.89
C PRO A 288 -12.35 -19.77 4.32
N SER A 289 -11.48 -20.27 3.44
CA SER A 289 -10.46 -21.28 3.75
C SER A 289 -9.15 -20.70 4.27
N GLY A 290 -9.05 -19.35 4.31
CA GLY A 290 -7.87 -18.64 4.76
C GLY A 290 -6.91 -18.30 3.62
N ILE A 291 -6.28 -17.14 3.76
CA ILE A 291 -5.23 -16.59 2.89
C ILE A 291 -4.36 -15.65 3.73
N TYR A 292 -3.16 -15.34 3.27
CA TYR A 292 -2.46 -14.16 3.76
C TYR A 292 -3.08 -12.90 3.11
N TYR A 293 -3.18 -11.82 3.85
CA TYR A 293 -3.72 -10.56 3.37
C TYR A 293 -3.05 -9.38 4.05
N TYR A 294 -2.98 -8.27 3.33
CA TYR A 294 -2.50 -7.00 3.85
C TYR A 294 -3.65 -6.16 4.40
N MET A 295 -3.31 -5.25 5.32
CA MET A 295 -4.25 -4.28 5.89
C MET A 295 -3.75 -2.86 5.66
N VAL A 296 -4.64 -1.98 5.20
CA VAL A 296 -4.47 -0.54 5.35
C VAL A 296 -5.00 -0.16 6.73
N THR A 297 -4.15 0.40 7.60
CA THR A 297 -4.47 0.72 9.02
C THR A 297 -4.25 2.18 9.33
#